data_1833f0dec16413631f94a948926d8951
#
_entry.id   1833f0dec16413631f94a948926d8951
#
_cell.length_a   1.000
_cell.length_b   1.000
_cell.length_c   1.000
_cell.angle_alpha   90.00
_cell.angle_beta   90.00
_cell.angle_gamma   90.00
#
_symmetry.space_group_name_H-M   'P 1'
#
loop_
_entity.id
_entity.type
_entity.pdbx_description
1 polymer ?
#
loop_
_entity_poly.entity_id
_entity_poly.type
_entity_poly.pdbx_seq_one_letter_code
_entity_poly.pdbx_strand_id
1 'polypeptide(L)'
;MRIAVYCSSRTDIDLQYIQSAEAVGTWIGSHSATMVYGGMNFGLMKVVDSAVKVSGGKVIGVVPISIKSGMNPENDETIFACDLNDRKAKIMMLSDVFVVLPGGYGSLDEFITTFAFLSFTSDSSKKIILLNQNNIYDNILQQMQVMIDNAMMDPALLQRIKIAVSAEECCVLLRECLK
;
A
#
# COMPACT_ATOMS: atom_id res chain seq x y z
N MET A 1 12.80 -8.20 -0.22
CA MET A 1 12.10 -6.91 -0.36
C MET A 1 10.87 -6.90 0.54
N ARG A 2 10.62 -5.79 1.22
CA ARG A 2 9.41 -5.55 2.03
C ARG A 2 8.50 -4.57 1.29
N ILE A 3 7.25 -4.97 1.09
CA ILE A 3 6.26 -4.22 0.32
C ILE A 3 5.13 -3.79 1.25
N ALA A 4 4.97 -2.49 1.47
CA ALA A 4 3.78 -1.98 2.15
C ALA A 4 2.55 -2.12 1.24
N VAL A 5 1.42 -2.53 1.79
CA VAL A 5 0.14 -2.57 1.07
C VAL A 5 -0.90 -1.80 1.86
N TYR A 6 -1.42 -0.73 1.24
CA TYR A 6 -2.54 0.08 1.71
C TYR A 6 -3.78 -0.24 0.88
N CYS A 7 -4.89 -0.53 1.51
CA CYS A 7 -6.09 -0.97 0.80
C CYS A 7 -7.37 -0.76 1.63
N SER A 8 -8.52 -0.98 1.00
CA SER A 8 -9.83 -0.83 1.65
C SER A 8 -10.01 -1.78 2.83
N SER A 9 -10.57 -1.27 3.91
CA SER A 9 -11.09 -2.05 5.04
C SER A 9 -12.54 -2.52 4.85
N ARG A 10 -13.21 -2.09 3.76
CA ARG A 10 -14.59 -2.47 3.48
C ARG A 10 -14.68 -3.87 2.90
N THR A 11 -15.75 -4.58 3.26
CA THR A 11 -16.06 -5.92 2.75
C THR A 11 -17.11 -5.91 1.63
N ASP A 12 -17.90 -4.84 1.57
CA ASP A 12 -18.93 -4.63 0.56
C ASP A 12 -18.37 -3.74 -0.55
N ILE A 13 -17.59 -4.33 -1.44
CA ILE A 13 -16.91 -3.67 -2.56
C ILE A 13 -16.99 -4.55 -3.81
N ASP A 14 -16.80 -3.94 -4.97
CA ASP A 14 -16.87 -4.64 -6.25
C ASP A 14 -15.82 -5.77 -6.34
N LEU A 15 -16.25 -6.88 -6.93
CA LEU A 15 -15.45 -8.10 -7.11
C LEU A 15 -14.12 -7.82 -7.84
N GLN A 16 -14.11 -6.90 -8.78
CA GLN A 16 -12.90 -6.53 -9.52
C GLN A 16 -11.77 -6.00 -8.61
N TYR A 17 -12.10 -5.28 -7.52
CA TYR A 17 -11.10 -4.82 -6.56
C TYR A 17 -10.57 -5.96 -5.70
N ILE A 18 -11.42 -6.94 -5.39
CA ILE A 18 -11.03 -8.16 -4.70
C ILE A 18 -10.06 -8.97 -5.56
N GLN A 19 -10.38 -9.17 -6.84
CA GLN A 19 -9.53 -9.88 -7.80
C GLN A 19 -8.16 -9.20 -7.98
N SER A 20 -8.14 -7.87 -8.04
CA SER A 20 -6.89 -7.12 -8.15
C SER A 20 -6.03 -7.24 -6.89
N ALA A 21 -6.65 -7.20 -5.71
CA ALA A 21 -5.96 -7.40 -4.44
C ALA A 21 -5.37 -8.81 -4.33
N GLU A 22 -6.12 -9.83 -4.75
CA GLU A 22 -5.68 -11.22 -4.80
C GLU A 22 -4.49 -11.40 -5.77
N ALA A 23 -4.58 -10.82 -6.98
CA ALA A 23 -3.50 -10.90 -7.96
C ALA A 23 -2.20 -10.26 -7.46
N VAL A 24 -2.27 -9.07 -6.85
CA VAL A 24 -1.11 -8.41 -6.26
C VAL A 24 -0.55 -9.21 -5.09
N GLY A 25 -1.39 -9.74 -4.20
CA GLY A 25 -0.96 -10.61 -3.09
C GLY A 25 -0.27 -11.87 -3.57
N THR A 26 -0.82 -12.54 -4.58
CA THR A 26 -0.24 -13.71 -5.24
C THR A 26 1.14 -13.40 -5.82
N TRP A 27 1.28 -12.24 -6.47
CA TRP A 27 2.57 -11.80 -7.00
C TRP A 27 3.60 -11.61 -5.87
N ILE A 28 3.23 -10.91 -4.78
CA ILE A 28 4.12 -10.68 -3.63
C ILE A 28 4.60 -12.01 -3.06
N GLY A 29 3.70 -12.96 -2.83
CA GLY A 29 4.03 -14.26 -2.27
C GLY A 29 4.94 -15.08 -3.17
N SER A 30 4.63 -15.18 -4.46
CA SER A 30 5.38 -15.96 -5.44
C SER A 30 6.81 -15.45 -5.70
N HIS A 31 7.10 -14.18 -5.34
CA HIS A 31 8.44 -13.59 -5.43
C HIS A 31 9.19 -13.57 -4.08
N SER A 32 8.74 -14.34 -3.10
CA SER A 32 9.35 -14.46 -1.76
C SER A 32 9.53 -13.08 -1.08
N ALA A 33 8.68 -12.12 -1.42
CA ALA A 33 8.66 -10.83 -0.76
C ALA A 33 7.85 -10.90 0.54
N THR A 34 8.09 -9.96 1.44
CA THR A 34 7.35 -9.83 2.69
C THR A 34 6.37 -8.66 2.56
N MET A 35 5.09 -8.91 2.76
CA MET A 35 4.10 -7.85 2.85
C MET A 35 4.13 -7.19 4.24
N VAL A 36 4.06 -5.86 4.27
CA VAL A 36 3.84 -5.06 5.50
C VAL A 36 2.50 -4.36 5.35
N TYR A 37 1.61 -4.50 6.31
CA TYR A 37 0.27 -3.94 6.18
C TYR A 37 -0.37 -3.62 7.53
N GLY A 38 -1.61 -3.16 7.52
CA GLY A 38 -2.35 -2.80 8.72
C GLY A 38 -2.74 -3.94 9.66
N GLY A 39 -2.42 -5.19 9.30
CA GLY A 39 -2.52 -6.34 10.20
C GLY A 39 -3.95 -6.80 10.54
N MET A 40 -4.99 -6.30 9.86
CA MET A 40 -6.38 -6.57 10.22
C MET A 40 -6.98 -7.70 9.37
N ASN A 41 -7.95 -8.44 9.96
CA ASN A 41 -8.57 -9.62 9.36
C ASN A 41 -9.91 -9.30 8.65
N PHE A 42 -9.96 -8.22 7.86
CA PHE A 42 -11.15 -7.83 7.11
C PHE A 42 -10.83 -7.01 5.86
N GLY A 43 -11.83 -6.87 4.97
CA GLY A 43 -11.72 -6.13 3.72
C GLY A 43 -10.63 -6.68 2.80
N LEU A 44 -10.05 -5.81 1.97
CA LEU A 44 -8.95 -6.19 1.08
C LEU A 44 -7.69 -6.60 1.84
N MET A 45 -7.50 -6.13 3.09
CA MET A 45 -6.36 -6.55 3.91
C MET A 45 -6.33 -8.07 4.09
N LYS A 46 -7.49 -8.69 4.40
CA LYS A 46 -7.62 -10.14 4.50
C LYS A 46 -7.35 -10.85 3.17
N VAL A 47 -7.86 -10.29 2.08
CA VAL A 47 -7.71 -10.88 0.73
C VAL A 47 -6.23 -10.93 0.34
N VAL A 48 -5.54 -9.79 0.45
CA VAL A 48 -4.12 -9.70 0.10
C VAL A 48 -3.27 -10.61 1.01
N ASP A 49 -3.51 -10.59 2.32
CA ASP A 49 -2.80 -11.45 3.29
C ASP A 49 -2.92 -12.92 2.91
N SER A 50 -4.14 -13.40 2.67
CA SER A 50 -4.39 -14.79 2.29
C SER A 50 -3.69 -15.17 0.99
N ALA A 51 -3.73 -14.28 -0.02
CA ALA A 51 -3.08 -14.51 -1.31
C ALA A 51 -1.54 -14.56 -1.18
N VAL A 52 -0.94 -13.67 -0.38
CA VAL A 52 0.50 -13.69 -0.10
C VAL A 52 0.92 -15.01 0.52
N LYS A 53 0.22 -15.45 1.55
CA LYS A 53 0.54 -16.70 2.28
C LYS A 53 0.38 -17.94 1.43
N VAL A 54 -0.75 -18.08 0.74
CA VAL A 54 -1.01 -19.21 -0.16
C VAL A 54 0.07 -19.32 -1.24
N SER A 55 0.65 -18.18 -1.64
CA SER A 55 1.71 -18.12 -2.65
C SER A 55 3.13 -18.19 -2.07
N GLY A 56 3.30 -18.49 -0.77
CA GLY A 56 4.60 -18.75 -0.13
C GLY A 56 5.33 -17.52 0.41
N GLY A 57 4.69 -16.35 0.45
CA GLY A 57 5.23 -15.13 1.04
C GLY A 57 5.03 -15.05 2.55
N LYS A 58 5.53 -13.97 3.15
CA LYS A 58 5.37 -13.66 4.58
C LYS A 58 4.62 -12.35 4.77
N VAL A 59 3.96 -12.20 5.92
CA VAL A 59 3.20 -11.00 6.26
C VAL A 59 3.57 -10.47 7.64
N ILE A 60 3.77 -9.15 7.71
CA ILE A 60 3.99 -8.39 8.94
C ILE A 60 2.80 -7.45 9.13
N GLY A 61 2.02 -7.67 10.17
CA GLY A 61 0.93 -6.79 10.57
C GLY A 61 1.41 -5.69 11.52
N VAL A 62 1.12 -4.42 11.23
CA VAL A 62 1.38 -3.31 12.15
C VAL A 62 0.05 -2.83 12.73
N VAL A 63 -0.19 -3.11 14.00
CA VAL A 63 -1.53 -3.00 14.62
C VAL A 63 -1.51 -2.01 15.79
N PRO A 64 -2.34 -0.96 15.77
CA PRO A 64 -2.52 -0.12 16.95
C PRO A 64 -3.11 -0.90 18.12
N ILE A 65 -2.56 -0.70 19.31
CA ILE A 65 -3.00 -1.39 20.54
C ILE A 65 -4.50 -1.20 20.77
N SER A 66 -5.02 -0.01 20.44
CA SER A 66 -6.44 0.33 20.63
C SER A 66 -7.42 -0.50 19.81
N ILE A 67 -6.98 -1.11 18.70
CA ILE A 67 -7.83 -1.90 17.80
C ILE A 67 -7.31 -3.35 17.62
N LYS A 68 -6.47 -3.83 18.53
CA LYS A 68 -5.88 -5.17 18.47
C LYS A 68 -6.88 -6.33 18.38
N SER A 69 -8.13 -6.13 18.84
CA SER A 69 -9.17 -7.15 18.78
C SER A 69 -9.56 -7.57 17.36
N GLY A 70 -9.32 -6.71 16.36
CA GLY A 70 -9.60 -7.01 14.95
C GLY A 70 -8.37 -7.48 14.16
N MET A 71 -7.22 -7.69 14.82
CA MET A 71 -6.00 -8.10 14.14
C MET A 71 -6.16 -9.51 13.53
N ASN A 72 -5.41 -9.75 12.47
CA ASN A 72 -5.32 -11.08 11.89
C ASN A 72 -4.41 -11.96 12.79
N PRO A 73 -4.96 -13.03 13.40
CA PRO A 73 -4.18 -13.93 14.25
C PRO A 73 -3.14 -14.74 13.47
N GLU A 74 -3.27 -14.77 12.15
CA GLU A 74 -2.38 -15.52 11.25
C GLU A 74 -1.20 -14.70 10.72
N ASN A 75 -0.99 -13.45 11.15
CA ASN A 75 0.22 -12.71 10.80
C ASN A 75 1.47 -13.50 11.20
N ASP A 76 2.47 -13.60 10.31
CA ASP A 76 3.76 -14.23 10.64
C ASP A 76 4.50 -13.43 11.72
N GLU A 77 4.32 -12.11 11.69
CA GLU A 77 4.80 -11.18 12.70
C GLU A 77 3.76 -10.10 12.95
N THR A 78 3.55 -9.74 14.21
CA THR A 78 2.71 -8.58 14.59
C THR A 78 3.52 -7.57 15.37
N ILE A 79 3.57 -6.34 14.84
CA ILE A 79 4.23 -5.20 15.48
C ILE A 79 3.13 -4.29 16.04
N PHE A 80 3.13 -4.06 17.35
CA PHE A 80 2.17 -3.16 17.95
C PHE A 80 2.61 -1.70 17.80
N ALA A 81 1.64 -0.85 17.51
CA ALA A 81 1.79 0.60 17.43
C ALA A 81 1.00 1.28 18.55
N CYS A 82 1.49 2.42 19.03
CA CYS A 82 0.82 3.19 20.08
C CYS A 82 -0.51 3.77 19.56
N ASP A 83 -0.50 4.28 18.33
CA ASP A 83 -1.64 4.91 17.66
C ASP A 83 -1.54 4.73 16.12
N LEU A 84 -2.47 5.38 15.38
CA LEU A 84 -2.50 5.34 13.92
C LEU A 84 -1.30 6.04 13.26
N ASN A 85 -0.73 7.07 13.88
CA ASN A 85 0.43 7.76 13.33
C ASN A 85 1.71 6.93 13.51
N ASP A 86 1.90 6.34 14.68
CA ASP A 86 2.98 5.40 14.95
C ASP A 86 2.90 4.17 14.04
N ARG A 87 1.68 3.66 13.76
CA ARG A 87 1.46 2.61 12.75
C ARG A 87 1.98 2.99 11.37
N LYS A 88 1.57 4.17 10.87
CA LYS A 88 2.03 4.67 9.56
C LYS A 88 3.55 4.82 9.53
N ALA A 89 4.14 5.40 10.57
CA ALA A 89 5.59 5.57 10.68
C ALA A 89 6.32 4.21 10.63
N LYS A 90 5.86 3.22 11.38
CA LYS A 90 6.43 1.86 11.38
C LYS A 90 6.33 1.19 10.02
N ILE A 91 5.16 1.26 9.34
CA ILE A 91 4.99 0.70 8.00
C ILE A 91 5.99 1.36 7.03
N MET A 92 6.12 2.68 7.04
CA MET A 92 7.05 3.42 6.16
C MET A 92 8.51 3.05 6.41
N MET A 93 8.90 2.89 7.67
CA MET A 93 10.29 2.51 8.02
C MET A 93 10.63 1.08 7.65
N LEU A 94 9.67 0.17 7.71
CA LEU A 94 9.87 -1.25 7.43
C LEU A 94 9.88 -1.59 5.94
N SER A 95 9.39 -0.69 5.07
CA SER A 95 9.09 -1.03 3.68
C SER A 95 10.03 -0.36 2.68
N ASP A 96 10.31 -1.08 1.61
CA ASP A 96 11.14 -0.62 0.49
C ASP A 96 10.29 -0.01 -0.62
N VAL A 97 9.08 -0.56 -0.84
CA VAL A 97 8.10 -0.14 -1.87
C VAL A 97 6.72 -0.09 -1.23
N PHE A 98 5.87 0.81 -1.73
CA PHE A 98 4.52 1.03 -1.23
C PHE A 98 3.51 0.81 -2.35
N VAL A 99 2.57 -0.10 -2.15
CA VAL A 99 1.46 -0.35 -3.07
C VAL A 99 0.19 0.20 -2.45
N VAL A 100 -0.49 1.06 -3.18
CA VAL A 100 -1.80 1.62 -2.80
C VAL A 100 -2.85 1.00 -3.72
N LEU A 101 -3.58 0.03 -3.21
CA LEU A 101 -4.72 -0.58 -3.89
C LEU A 101 -5.96 0.32 -3.74
N PRO A 102 -7.02 0.09 -4.51
CA PRO A 102 -8.28 0.79 -4.34
C PRO A 102 -8.76 0.79 -2.88
N GLY A 103 -9.07 1.98 -2.36
CA GLY A 103 -9.44 2.14 -0.97
C GLY A 103 -10.11 3.47 -0.68
N GLY A 104 -10.56 3.63 0.56
CA GLY A 104 -11.22 4.83 1.04
C GLY A 104 -10.25 5.86 1.64
N TYR A 105 -10.80 6.72 2.50
CA TYR A 105 -10.04 7.81 3.15
C TYR A 105 -8.84 7.32 3.98
N GLY A 106 -8.91 6.12 4.57
CA GLY A 106 -7.78 5.54 5.31
C GLY A 106 -6.60 5.21 4.40
N SER A 107 -6.87 4.59 3.25
CA SER A 107 -5.83 4.29 2.24
C SER A 107 -5.28 5.58 1.61
N LEU A 108 -6.13 6.60 1.45
CA LEU A 108 -5.72 7.92 0.96
C LEU A 108 -4.82 8.63 1.99
N ASP A 109 -5.15 8.59 3.28
CA ASP A 109 -4.31 9.13 4.36
C ASP A 109 -2.93 8.43 4.38
N GLU A 110 -2.89 7.10 4.29
CA GLU A 110 -1.64 6.34 4.21
C GLU A 110 -0.82 6.73 2.96
N PHE A 111 -1.46 6.86 1.80
CA PHE A 111 -0.83 7.30 0.56
C PHE A 111 -0.21 8.69 0.68
N ILE A 112 -1.00 9.68 1.11
CA ILE A 112 -0.52 11.08 1.21
C ILE A 112 0.56 11.21 2.29
N THR A 113 0.40 10.53 3.43
CA THR A 113 1.43 10.53 4.49
C THR A 113 2.74 9.92 3.98
N THR A 114 2.67 8.81 3.22
CA THR A 114 3.85 8.17 2.62
C THR A 114 4.48 9.06 1.55
N PHE A 115 3.68 9.68 0.69
CA PHE A 115 4.18 10.61 -0.31
C PHE A 115 4.89 11.81 0.32
N ALA A 116 4.30 12.42 1.33
CA ALA A 116 4.93 13.50 2.09
C ALA A 116 6.25 13.04 2.75
N PHE A 117 6.27 11.86 3.38
CA PHE A 117 7.50 11.30 3.94
C PHE A 117 8.60 11.13 2.87
N LEU A 118 8.27 10.58 1.71
CA LEU A 118 9.23 10.36 0.63
C LEU A 118 9.73 11.66 0.00
N SER A 119 8.98 12.77 0.10
CA SER A 119 9.42 14.07 -0.39
C SER A 119 10.59 14.67 0.42
N PHE A 120 10.73 14.25 1.70
CA PHE A 120 11.80 14.70 2.59
C PHE A 120 12.95 13.69 2.74
N THR A 121 12.85 12.50 2.15
CA THR A 121 13.94 11.52 2.20
C THR A 121 14.86 11.66 0.99
N SER A 122 16.17 11.55 1.24
CA SER A 122 17.19 11.47 0.18
C SER A 122 17.20 10.12 -0.55
N ASP A 123 16.59 9.08 0.02
CA ASP A 123 16.51 7.77 -0.60
C ASP A 123 15.56 7.80 -1.81
N SER A 124 16.13 7.90 -3.00
CA SER A 124 15.36 7.94 -4.25
C SER A 124 14.87 6.56 -4.72
N SER A 125 15.31 5.48 -4.08
CA SER A 125 14.91 4.11 -4.46
C SER A 125 13.48 3.79 -4.08
N LYS A 126 12.98 4.33 -2.96
CA LYS A 126 11.61 4.09 -2.49
C LYS A 126 10.58 4.73 -3.42
N LYS A 127 9.61 3.94 -3.85
CA LYS A 127 8.52 4.35 -4.77
C LYS A 127 7.16 3.96 -4.22
N ILE A 128 6.15 4.70 -4.65
CA ILE A 128 4.74 4.36 -4.46
C ILE A 128 4.20 3.86 -5.80
N ILE A 129 3.55 2.71 -5.80
CA ILE A 129 2.77 2.20 -6.92
C ILE A 129 1.30 2.40 -6.56
N LEU A 130 0.64 3.30 -7.28
CA LEU A 130 -0.77 3.63 -7.07
C LEU A 130 -1.62 2.88 -8.09
N LEU A 131 -2.42 1.92 -7.64
CA LEU A 131 -3.36 1.20 -8.51
C LEU A 131 -4.61 2.05 -8.71
N ASN A 132 -4.62 2.83 -9.78
CA ASN A 132 -5.71 3.73 -10.18
C ASN A 132 -6.76 3.00 -11.03
N GLN A 133 -7.17 1.83 -10.59
CA GLN A 133 -8.22 1.05 -11.26
C GLN A 133 -9.55 1.80 -11.24
N ASN A 134 -10.22 1.88 -12.39
CA ASN A 134 -11.47 2.63 -12.59
C ASN A 134 -11.36 4.11 -12.21
N ASN A 135 -10.17 4.67 -12.32
CA ASN A 135 -9.94 6.10 -12.08
C ASN A 135 -10.27 6.55 -10.64
N ILE A 136 -10.22 5.63 -9.68
CA ILE A 136 -10.62 5.91 -8.29
C ILE A 136 -9.77 7.00 -7.63
N TYR A 137 -8.55 7.21 -8.13
CA TYR A 137 -7.61 8.20 -7.62
C TYR A 137 -7.41 9.41 -8.54
N ASP A 138 -8.18 9.55 -9.64
CA ASP A 138 -8.03 10.66 -10.58
C ASP A 138 -8.11 12.02 -9.91
N ASN A 139 -9.09 12.22 -9.02
CA ASN A 139 -9.30 13.50 -8.37
C ASN A 139 -8.12 13.91 -7.47
N ILE A 140 -7.45 12.96 -6.80
CA ILE A 140 -6.27 13.30 -6.00
C ILE A 140 -5.05 13.58 -6.88
N LEU A 141 -4.91 12.85 -7.99
CA LEU A 141 -3.86 13.12 -8.98
C LEU A 141 -4.06 14.49 -9.63
N GLN A 142 -5.29 14.83 -9.97
CA GLN A 142 -5.65 16.16 -10.46
C GLN A 142 -5.36 17.26 -9.43
N GLN A 143 -5.68 17.02 -8.15
CA GLN A 143 -5.35 17.97 -7.07
C GLN A 143 -3.84 18.18 -6.95
N MET A 144 -3.03 17.14 -7.10
CA MET A 144 -1.56 17.27 -7.12
C MET A 144 -1.11 18.15 -8.31
N GLN A 145 -1.71 17.97 -9.50
CA GLN A 145 -1.41 18.83 -10.65
C GLN A 145 -1.77 20.30 -10.38
N VAL A 146 -2.92 20.57 -9.75
CA VAL A 146 -3.29 21.95 -9.33
C VAL A 146 -2.26 22.54 -8.37
N MET A 147 -1.71 21.75 -7.45
CA MET A 147 -0.64 22.21 -6.54
C MET A 147 0.65 22.56 -7.32
N ILE A 148 1.01 21.79 -8.34
CA ILE A 148 2.16 22.06 -9.21
C ILE A 148 1.93 23.34 -10.00
N ASP A 149 0.78 23.49 -10.63
CA ASP A 149 0.43 24.66 -11.44
C ASP A 149 0.45 25.97 -10.64
N ASN A 150 0.21 25.87 -9.33
CA ASN A 150 0.27 27.01 -8.39
C ASN A 150 1.61 27.12 -7.64
N ALA A 151 2.65 26.41 -8.05
CA ALA A 151 3.98 26.36 -7.44
C ALA A 151 3.98 25.96 -5.95
N MET A 152 2.98 25.18 -5.52
CA MET A 152 2.86 24.64 -4.14
C MET A 152 3.47 23.25 -4.00
N MET A 153 3.83 22.60 -5.11
CA MET A 153 4.46 21.27 -5.13
C MET A 153 5.50 21.22 -6.24
N ASP A 154 6.69 20.67 -5.93
CA ASP A 154 7.72 20.42 -6.94
C ASP A 154 7.27 19.28 -7.88
N PRO A 155 7.20 19.50 -9.20
CA PRO A 155 6.83 18.47 -10.16
C PRO A 155 7.76 17.25 -10.15
N ALA A 156 9.02 17.40 -9.72
CA ALA A 156 9.97 16.29 -9.60
C ALA A 156 9.49 15.23 -8.58
N LEU A 157 8.67 15.60 -7.61
CA LEU A 157 8.14 14.65 -6.62
C LEU A 157 7.20 13.61 -7.23
N LEU A 158 6.56 13.90 -8.37
CA LEU A 158 5.75 12.91 -9.09
C LEU A 158 6.55 11.68 -9.53
N GLN A 159 7.87 11.79 -9.67
CA GLN A 159 8.73 10.64 -9.96
C GLN A 159 8.73 9.58 -8.85
N ARG A 160 8.24 9.92 -7.64
CA ARG A 160 8.03 8.99 -6.54
C ARG A 160 6.83 8.09 -6.73
N ILE A 161 5.90 8.48 -7.60
CA ILE A 161 4.64 7.77 -7.85
C ILE A 161 4.71 7.10 -9.21
N LYS A 162 4.41 5.80 -9.24
CA LYS A 162 4.13 5.04 -10.45
C LYS A 162 2.65 4.72 -10.46
N ILE A 163 1.96 5.00 -11.55
CA ILE A 163 0.52 4.75 -11.68
C ILE A 163 0.35 3.47 -12.48
N ALA A 164 -0.46 2.54 -11.95
CA ALA A 164 -0.93 1.35 -12.63
C ALA A 164 -2.45 1.45 -12.82
N VAL A 165 -2.98 1.03 -13.94
CA VAL A 165 -4.43 1.00 -14.19
C VAL A 165 -5.03 -0.40 -14.03
N SER A 166 -4.18 -1.42 -13.90
CA SER A 166 -4.58 -2.81 -13.64
C SER A 166 -3.62 -3.50 -12.66
N ALA A 167 -4.06 -4.64 -12.10
CA ALA A 167 -3.23 -5.46 -11.23
C ALA A 167 -1.99 -6.00 -11.97
N GLU A 168 -2.13 -6.34 -13.25
CA GLU A 168 -1.03 -6.82 -14.10
C GLU A 168 0.05 -5.75 -14.23
N GLU A 169 -0.35 -4.51 -14.52
CA GLU A 169 0.58 -3.38 -14.62
C GLU A 169 1.24 -3.10 -13.27
N CYS A 170 0.49 -3.15 -12.17
CA CYS A 170 1.03 -3.04 -10.82
C CYS A 170 2.13 -4.10 -10.57
N CYS A 171 1.91 -5.34 -10.97
CA CYS A 171 2.88 -6.43 -10.85
C CYS A 171 4.13 -6.21 -11.74
N VAL A 172 3.96 -5.61 -12.93
CA VAL A 172 5.11 -5.22 -13.79
C VAL A 172 5.96 -4.17 -13.09
N LEU A 173 5.34 -3.12 -12.54
CA LEU A 173 6.04 -2.07 -11.80
C LEU A 173 6.72 -2.60 -10.53
N LEU A 174 6.11 -3.53 -9.82
CA LEU A 174 6.74 -4.21 -8.68
C LEU A 174 7.99 -4.98 -9.08
N ARG A 175 7.97 -5.65 -10.25
CA ARG A 175 9.14 -6.38 -10.77
C ARG A 175 10.30 -5.43 -11.10
N GLU A 176 10.02 -4.21 -11.54
CA GLU A 176 11.07 -3.20 -11.77
C GLU A 176 11.76 -2.79 -10.46
N CYS A 177 11.04 -2.82 -9.33
CA CYS A 177 11.58 -2.49 -8.01
C CYS A 177 12.41 -3.64 -7.40
N LEU A 178 12.40 -4.85 -7.97
CA LEU A 178 13.23 -5.98 -7.53
C LEU A 178 14.69 -5.89 -8.03
N LYS A 179 14.95 -5.00 -8.98
CA LYS A 179 16.30 -4.80 -9.59
C LYS A 179 17.12 -3.81 -8.78
#